data_98e9bc90afe3807a4428007741d186bf
#
_entry.id   98e9bc90afe3807a4428007741d186bf
#
_cell.length_a   1.000
_cell.length_b   1.000
_cell.length_c   1.000
_cell.angle_alpha   90.00
_cell.angle_beta   90.00
_cell.angle_gamma   90.00
#
_symmetry.space_group_name_H-M   'P 1'
#
loop_
_entity.id
_entity.type
_entity.pdbx_description
1 polymer ?
#
loop_
_entity_poly.entity_id
_entity_poly.type
_entity_poly.pdbx_seq_one_letter_code
_entity_poly.pdbx_strand_id
1 'polypeptide(L)'
;MSTSGASQKLSITQVLIYGGLMVTLSMGIRHGFGLFNLPITFANGWGRETFALTIALQNLIWGVVQPITGALADRYGAFKILIAGGVLYALGLAGMAISTDALNFSIAGGLLIGLAQTATTYSVVYGILGRNVPAEKRVWAMGIAAAAGSFGQFLMIPAEQGLLSAFGAQDALLMLALMASLMIPTAFMLREKDFVHSHKLGDQTIKQALKEAIANPSFRLLTLGYFVCGFQVVFIAVHLAPYLKDLSKIYPEVGAPVVATTALALIGLFNIFGTYSAGIFGQRFPKRYLLSGIYLGRSIAITAFIWLPLSPMTTYLFAAIMGFLWLSTIPLTNAIVAQIFGVKYLTMLSGLVFFSHQLGSFCGAYFGGYLYDRTGSYMLVWQIAIALGVFAFLVNLPVKERALHRVATA
;
A
#
# COMPACT_ATOMS: atom_id res chain seq x y z
N MET A 1 -20.03 -28.11 -38.56
CA MET A 1 -19.73 -28.38 -37.12
C MET A 1 -18.79 -27.28 -36.64
N SER A 2 -19.37 -26.23 -36.08
CA SER A 2 -18.59 -25.11 -35.48
C SER A 2 -18.42 -25.44 -33.99
N THR A 3 -17.25 -25.91 -33.61
CA THR A 3 -16.89 -26.02 -32.20
C THR A 3 -16.67 -24.59 -31.69
N SER A 4 -17.66 -24.06 -30.98
CA SER A 4 -17.52 -22.85 -30.21
C SER A 4 -16.38 -23.08 -29.20
N GLY A 5 -15.20 -22.52 -29.48
CA GLY A 5 -14.08 -22.52 -28.56
C GLY A 5 -14.52 -21.83 -27.28
N ALA A 6 -14.85 -22.60 -26.26
CA ALA A 6 -15.09 -22.08 -24.92
C ALA A 6 -13.82 -21.34 -24.48
N SER A 7 -13.92 -20.04 -24.29
CA SER A 7 -12.84 -19.21 -23.72
C SER A 7 -12.26 -19.92 -22.49
N GLN A 8 -11.02 -20.32 -22.55
CA GLN A 8 -10.38 -21.09 -21.47
C GLN A 8 -10.02 -20.13 -20.35
N LYS A 9 -10.99 -19.90 -19.43
CA LYS A 9 -10.78 -19.09 -18.23
C LYS A 9 -9.70 -19.72 -17.36
N LEU A 10 -8.93 -18.88 -16.68
CA LEU A 10 -8.00 -19.34 -15.65
C LEU A 10 -8.77 -19.99 -14.49
N SER A 11 -8.23 -21.06 -13.91
CA SER A 11 -8.84 -21.67 -12.73
C SER A 11 -8.74 -20.69 -11.54
N ILE A 12 -9.73 -20.75 -10.63
CA ILE A 12 -9.75 -19.92 -9.42
C ILE A 12 -8.47 -20.15 -8.61
N THR A 13 -8.06 -21.42 -8.43
CA THR A 13 -6.85 -21.79 -7.70
C THR A 13 -5.60 -21.20 -8.35
N GLN A 14 -5.50 -21.24 -9.68
CA GLN A 14 -4.38 -20.65 -10.42
C GLN A 14 -4.28 -19.15 -10.19
N VAL A 15 -5.39 -18.42 -10.29
CA VAL A 15 -5.39 -16.97 -10.08
C VAL A 15 -5.08 -16.61 -8.63
N LEU A 16 -5.58 -17.37 -7.66
CA LEU A 16 -5.28 -17.15 -6.24
C LEU A 16 -3.83 -17.41 -5.89
N ILE A 17 -3.24 -18.51 -6.38
CA ILE A 17 -1.84 -18.83 -6.09
C ILE A 17 -0.91 -17.83 -6.75
N TYR A 18 -1.00 -17.65 -8.06
CA TYR A 18 -0.05 -16.81 -8.80
C TYR A 18 -0.34 -15.31 -8.62
N GLY A 19 -1.60 -14.90 -8.51
CA GLY A 19 -1.96 -13.52 -8.15
C GLY A 19 -1.55 -13.20 -6.72
N GLY A 20 -1.75 -14.13 -5.79
CA GLY A 20 -1.27 -14.02 -4.41
C GLY A 20 0.25 -13.92 -4.35
N LEU A 21 1.00 -14.77 -5.07
CA LEU A 21 2.47 -14.73 -5.13
C LEU A 21 2.98 -13.40 -5.72
N MET A 22 2.34 -12.89 -6.78
CA MET A 22 2.65 -11.58 -7.35
C MET A 22 2.57 -10.47 -6.29
N VAL A 23 1.45 -10.41 -5.56
CA VAL A 23 1.21 -9.40 -4.53
C VAL A 23 2.13 -9.61 -3.32
N THR A 24 2.38 -10.87 -2.92
CA THR A 24 3.31 -11.23 -1.83
C THR A 24 4.71 -10.68 -2.11
N LEU A 25 5.26 -10.93 -3.29
CA LEU A 25 6.58 -10.42 -3.68
C LEU A 25 6.60 -8.90 -3.76
N SER A 26 5.65 -8.31 -4.48
CA SER A 26 5.61 -6.85 -4.70
C SER A 26 5.42 -6.07 -3.40
N MET A 27 4.44 -6.46 -2.58
CA MET A 27 4.16 -5.77 -1.31
C MET A 27 5.18 -6.14 -0.23
N GLY A 28 5.64 -7.40 -0.21
CA GLY A 28 6.63 -7.85 0.74
C GLY A 28 7.92 -7.04 0.63
N ILE A 29 8.56 -7.03 -0.53
CA ILE A 29 9.80 -6.30 -0.80
C ILE A 29 9.65 -4.80 -0.46
N ARG A 30 8.53 -4.20 -0.85
CA ARG A 30 8.29 -2.78 -0.57
C ARG A 30 8.28 -2.43 0.92
N HIS A 31 7.70 -3.27 1.75
CA HIS A 31 7.51 -2.97 3.17
C HIS A 31 8.82 -3.09 3.99
N GLY A 32 9.82 -3.75 3.48
CA GLY A 32 11.14 -3.85 4.10
C GLY A 32 12.10 -2.69 3.78
N PHE A 33 11.76 -1.79 2.86
CA PHE A 33 12.66 -0.69 2.46
C PHE A 33 13.12 0.19 3.63
N GLY A 34 12.34 0.33 4.69
CA GLY A 34 12.75 1.06 5.88
C GLY A 34 14.02 0.51 6.55
N LEU A 35 14.30 -0.79 6.40
CA LEU A 35 15.51 -1.43 6.92
C LEU A 35 16.79 -0.98 6.16
N PHE A 36 16.63 -0.61 4.88
CA PHE A 36 17.73 -0.18 4.02
C PHE A 36 18.07 1.31 4.17
N ASN A 37 17.25 2.11 4.86
CA ASN A 37 17.43 3.56 4.97
C ASN A 37 18.84 3.90 5.51
N LEU A 38 19.17 3.48 6.72
CA LEU A 38 20.46 3.80 7.32
C LEU A 38 21.65 3.17 6.60
N PRO A 39 21.64 1.86 6.25
CA PRO A 39 22.74 1.25 5.53
C PRO A 39 23.08 1.95 4.22
N ILE A 40 22.08 2.35 3.42
CA ILE A 40 22.30 3.04 2.14
C ILE A 40 22.77 4.47 2.36
N THR A 41 22.13 5.21 3.25
CA THR A 41 22.47 6.62 3.47
C THR A 41 23.86 6.77 4.06
N PHE A 42 24.25 5.90 5.00
CA PHE A 42 25.61 5.91 5.56
C PHE A 42 26.69 5.49 4.55
N ALA A 43 26.42 4.45 3.75
CA ALA A 43 27.40 3.99 2.76
C ALA A 43 27.71 5.06 1.68
N ASN A 44 26.74 5.89 1.35
CA ASN A 44 26.87 6.93 0.31
C ASN A 44 27.11 8.34 0.87
N GLY A 45 27.13 8.54 2.18
CA GLY A 45 27.25 9.85 2.79
C GLY A 45 26.04 10.76 2.56
N TRP A 46 24.83 10.18 2.36
CA TRP A 46 23.59 10.92 2.11
C TRP A 46 22.83 11.20 3.39
N GLY A 47 22.03 12.28 3.38
CA GLY A 47 21.00 12.49 4.39
C GLY A 47 19.85 11.49 4.26
N ARG A 48 19.08 11.33 5.31
CA ARG A 48 17.85 10.51 5.31
C ARG A 48 16.79 11.06 4.35
N GLU A 49 16.84 12.36 4.07
CA GLU A 49 15.99 13.03 3.08
C GLU A 49 16.10 12.38 1.70
N THR A 50 17.30 12.02 1.24
CA THR A 50 17.51 11.39 -0.08
C THR A 50 16.76 10.07 -0.21
N PHE A 51 16.89 9.19 0.78
CA PHE A 51 16.16 7.92 0.80
C PHE A 51 14.65 8.15 0.93
N ALA A 52 14.27 9.05 1.82
CA ALA A 52 12.87 9.42 2.06
C ALA A 52 12.20 10.00 0.82
N LEU A 53 12.89 10.88 0.07
CA LEU A 53 12.41 11.43 -1.20
C LEU A 53 12.22 10.34 -2.25
N THR A 54 13.14 9.39 -2.34
CA THR A 54 13.03 8.23 -3.25
C THR A 54 11.75 7.44 -2.98
N ILE A 55 11.47 7.10 -1.73
CA ILE A 55 10.24 6.38 -1.34
C ILE A 55 8.99 7.27 -1.51
N ALA A 56 9.11 8.55 -1.25
CA ALA A 56 8.02 9.51 -1.49
C ALA A 56 7.63 9.56 -2.97
N LEU A 57 8.60 9.72 -3.87
CA LEU A 57 8.40 9.69 -5.32
C LEU A 57 7.78 8.37 -5.79
N GLN A 58 8.25 7.24 -5.25
CA GLN A 58 7.69 5.91 -5.53
C GLN A 58 6.18 5.88 -5.26
N ASN A 59 5.73 6.38 -4.11
CA ASN A 59 4.32 6.42 -3.75
C ASN A 59 3.52 7.39 -4.64
N LEU A 60 4.07 8.56 -4.93
CA LEU A 60 3.42 9.55 -5.79
C LEU A 60 3.19 9.01 -7.20
N ILE A 61 4.24 8.43 -7.81
CA ILE A 61 4.17 7.83 -9.14
C ILE A 61 3.17 6.68 -9.16
N TRP A 62 3.21 5.83 -8.15
CA TRP A 62 2.21 4.77 -8.01
C TRP A 62 0.78 5.33 -8.00
N GLY A 63 0.51 6.37 -7.20
CA GLY A 63 -0.82 6.99 -7.11
C GLY A 63 -1.29 7.63 -8.42
N VAL A 64 -0.41 8.40 -9.08
CA VAL A 64 -0.73 9.11 -10.33
C VAL A 64 -0.95 8.16 -11.50
N VAL A 65 -0.08 7.15 -11.63
CA VAL A 65 -0.05 6.27 -12.81
C VAL A 65 -0.98 5.07 -12.66
N GLN A 66 -1.41 4.72 -11.45
CA GLN A 66 -2.30 3.57 -11.19
C GLN A 66 -3.56 3.54 -12.08
N PRO A 67 -4.33 4.64 -12.26
CA PRO A 67 -5.51 4.62 -13.13
C PRO A 67 -5.17 4.34 -14.59
N ILE A 68 -4.03 4.85 -15.07
CA ILE A 68 -3.55 4.64 -16.45
C ILE A 68 -3.18 3.17 -16.65
N THR A 69 -2.41 2.60 -15.73
CA THR A 69 -2.00 1.19 -15.78
C THR A 69 -3.21 0.26 -15.72
N GLY A 70 -4.21 0.58 -14.87
CA GLY A 70 -5.46 -0.15 -14.81
C GLY A 70 -6.21 -0.13 -16.15
N ALA A 71 -6.34 1.04 -16.78
CA ALA A 71 -6.97 1.17 -18.10
C ALA A 71 -6.20 0.40 -19.21
N LEU A 72 -4.86 0.41 -19.15
CA LEU A 72 -4.04 -0.37 -20.08
C LEU A 72 -4.21 -1.89 -19.86
N ALA A 73 -4.29 -2.34 -18.60
CA ALA A 73 -4.54 -3.75 -18.28
C ALA A 73 -5.93 -4.21 -18.76
N ASP A 74 -6.93 -3.33 -18.65
CA ASP A 74 -8.30 -3.60 -19.14
C ASP A 74 -8.39 -3.56 -20.67
N ARG A 75 -7.52 -2.80 -21.34
CA ARG A 75 -7.51 -2.67 -22.80
C ARG A 75 -6.63 -3.71 -23.50
N TYR A 76 -5.47 -4.00 -22.95
CA TYR A 76 -4.44 -4.84 -23.62
C TYR A 76 -4.22 -6.19 -22.93
N GLY A 77 -4.95 -6.45 -21.84
CA GLY A 77 -4.79 -7.63 -21.01
C GLY A 77 -3.75 -7.44 -19.91
N ALA A 78 -3.98 -8.08 -18.77
CA ALA A 78 -3.13 -7.95 -17.57
C ALA A 78 -1.72 -8.52 -17.79
N PHE A 79 -1.57 -9.55 -18.61
CA PHE A 79 -0.32 -10.27 -18.83
C PHE A 79 0.88 -9.37 -19.18
N LYS A 80 0.72 -8.52 -20.20
CA LYS A 80 1.81 -7.61 -20.66
C LYS A 80 2.17 -6.59 -19.58
N ILE A 81 1.16 -6.13 -18.86
CA ILE A 81 1.33 -5.15 -17.76
C ILE A 81 2.09 -5.79 -16.60
N LEU A 82 1.73 -7.00 -16.19
CA LEU A 82 2.43 -7.74 -15.13
C LEU A 82 3.90 -8.01 -15.47
N ILE A 83 4.20 -8.42 -16.74
CA ILE A 83 5.58 -8.61 -17.18
C ILE A 83 6.36 -7.30 -17.13
N ALA A 84 5.82 -6.21 -17.70
CA ALA A 84 6.46 -4.91 -17.65
C ALA A 84 6.73 -4.46 -16.19
N GLY A 85 5.75 -4.68 -15.30
CA GLY A 85 5.90 -4.40 -13.88
C GLY A 85 7.00 -5.23 -13.22
N GLY A 86 7.05 -6.54 -13.46
CA GLY A 86 8.10 -7.42 -12.93
C GLY A 86 9.51 -7.02 -13.41
N VAL A 87 9.64 -6.69 -14.69
CA VAL A 87 10.91 -6.20 -15.28
C VAL A 87 11.31 -4.87 -14.65
N LEU A 88 10.40 -3.90 -14.57
CA LEU A 88 10.67 -2.59 -13.97
C LEU A 88 11.03 -2.71 -12.48
N TYR A 89 10.39 -3.64 -11.75
CA TYR A 89 10.69 -3.88 -10.34
C TYR A 89 12.12 -4.41 -10.16
N ALA A 90 12.49 -5.43 -10.93
CA ALA A 90 13.84 -6.01 -10.89
C ALA A 90 14.91 -4.98 -11.31
N LEU A 91 14.67 -4.23 -12.39
CA LEU A 91 15.58 -3.16 -12.84
C LEU A 91 15.68 -2.03 -11.82
N GLY A 92 14.57 -1.65 -11.18
CA GLY A 92 14.56 -0.64 -10.13
C GLY A 92 15.41 -1.04 -8.93
N LEU A 93 15.27 -2.27 -8.42
CA LEU A 93 16.08 -2.78 -7.32
C LEU A 93 17.56 -2.90 -7.69
N ALA A 94 17.87 -3.44 -8.87
CA ALA A 94 19.24 -3.51 -9.37
C ALA A 94 19.84 -2.11 -9.56
N GLY A 95 19.07 -1.17 -10.09
CA GLY A 95 19.47 0.23 -10.24
C GLY A 95 19.75 0.90 -8.88
N MET A 96 18.93 0.65 -7.85
CA MET A 96 19.21 1.14 -6.50
C MET A 96 20.52 0.57 -5.95
N ALA A 97 20.80 -0.70 -6.20
CA ALA A 97 22.00 -1.37 -5.73
C ALA A 97 23.30 -0.78 -6.30
N ILE A 98 23.28 -0.41 -7.59
CA ILE A 98 24.47 0.09 -8.29
C ILE A 98 24.59 1.62 -8.32
N SER A 99 23.60 2.33 -7.80
CA SER A 99 23.58 3.80 -7.82
C SER A 99 24.60 4.38 -6.84
N THR A 100 25.42 5.28 -7.35
CA THR A 100 26.44 6.01 -6.57
C THR A 100 26.04 7.46 -6.31
N ASP A 101 24.96 7.93 -6.91
CA ASP A 101 24.41 9.28 -6.74
C ASP A 101 22.91 9.26 -6.44
N ALA A 102 22.44 10.32 -5.79
CA ALA A 102 21.08 10.47 -5.30
C ALA A 102 20.04 10.50 -6.43
N LEU A 103 20.39 11.05 -7.60
CA LEU A 103 19.45 11.16 -8.72
C LEU A 103 19.17 9.79 -9.34
N ASN A 104 20.23 9.02 -9.67
CA ASN A 104 20.08 7.66 -10.21
C ASN A 104 19.38 6.74 -9.21
N PHE A 105 19.68 6.86 -7.90
CA PHE A 105 18.99 6.13 -6.86
C PHE A 105 17.49 6.47 -6.83
N SER A 106 17.14 7.76 -6.95
CA SER A 106 15.74 8.22 -6.97
C SER A 106 15.01 7.82 -8.25
N ILE A 107 15.69 7.77 -9.40
CA ILE A 107 15.12 7.26 -10.65
C ILE A 107 14.84 5.75 -10.50
N ALA A 108 15.79 4.99 -10.00
CA ALA A 108 15.64 3.55 -9.84
C ALA A 108 14.56 3.18 -8.80
N GLY A 109 14.68 3.69 -7.58
CA GLY A 109 13.77 3.39 -6.47
C GLY A 109 12.45 4.14 -6.52
N GLY A 110 12.47 5.39 -6.99
CA GLY A 110 11.27 6.24 -7.07
C GLY A 110 10.46 5.98 -8.34
N LEU A 111 11.07 6.22 -9.52
CA LEU A 111 10.35 6.13 -10.79
C LEU A 111 10.11 4.67 -11.22
N LEU A 112 11.17 3.86 -11.36
CA LEU A 112 11.01 2.51 -11.90
C LEU A 112 10.18 1.62 -10.98
N ILE A 113 10.48 1.59 -9.66
CA ILE A 113 9.69 0.79 -8.73
C ILE A 113 8.29 1.38 -8.55
N GLY A 114 8.12 2.71 -8.55
CA GLY A 114 6.81 3.35 -8.52
C GLY A 114 5.92 2.92 -9.68
N LEU A 115 6.45 2.91 -10.91
CA LEU A 115 5.77 2.38 -12.09
C LEU A 115 5.49 0.88 -11.97
N ALA A 116 6.46 0.10 -11.50
CA ALA A 116 6.31 -1.34 -11.31
C ALA A 116 5.16 -1.68 -10.36
N GLN A 117 5.01 -0.94 -9.26
CA GLN A 117 3.95 -1.15 -8.28
C GLN A 117 2.55 -0.92 -8.86
N THR A 118 2.38 -0.02 -9.84
CA THR A 118 1.09 0.15 -10.52
C THR A 118 0.64 -1.14 -11.21
N ALA A 119 1.59 -1.94 -11.67
CA ALA A 119 1.35 -3.17 -12.42
C ALA A 119 1.27 -4.42 -11.56
N THR A 120 2.10 -4.52 -10.50
CA THR A 120 2.31 -5.76 -9.75
C THR A 120 1.54 -5.84 -8.43
N THR A 121 0.75 -4.81 -8.10
CA THR A 121 -0.04 -4.78 -6.87
C THR A 121 -1.49 -5.19 -7.07
N TYR A 122 -2.34 -4.91 -6.10
CA TYR A 122 -3.73 -5.39 -6.02
C TYR A 122 -4.59 -5.07 -7.24
N SER A 123 -4.43 -3.88 -7.85
CA SER A 123 -5.36 -3.39 -8.87
C SER A 123 -5.45 -4.31 -10.08
N VAL A 124 -4.31 -4.70 -10.64
CA VAL A 124 -4.25 -5.59 -11.82
C VAL A 124 -4.68 -7.01 -11.45
N VAL A 125 -4.24 -7.51 -10.29
CA VAL A 125 -4.63 -8.85 -9.79
C VAL A 125 -6.14 -8.91 -9.52
N TYR A 126 -6.74 -7.86 -8.96
CA TYR A 126 -8.20 -7.77 -8.76
C TYR A 126 -8.95 -7.74 -10.08
N GLY A 127 -8.40 -7.11 -11.12
CA GLY A 127 -8.93 -7.16 -12.48
C GLY A 127 -9.00 -8.60 -13.01
N ILE A 128 -7.94 -9.38 -12.86
CA ILE A 128 -7.91 -10.80 -13.26
C ILE A 128 -8.93 -11.60 -12.44
N LEU A 129 -8.95 -11.43 -11.11
CA LEU A 129 -9.92 -12.09 -10.23
C LEU A 129 -11.37 -11.76 -10.63
N GLY A 130 -11.65 -10.49 -10.92
CA GLY A 130 -12.98 -10.03 -11.34
C GLY A 130 -13.49 -10.70 -12.61
N ARG A 131 -12.59 -11.05 -13.54
CA ARG A 131 -12.93 -11.71 -14.81
C ARG A 131 -13.03 -13.22 -14.71
N ASN A 132 -12.19 -13.85 -13.89
CA ASN A 132 -12.05 -15.32 -13.85
C ASN A 132 -12.80 -15.98 -12.69
N VAL A 133 -13.21 -15.22 -11.65
CA VAL A 133 -13.91 -15.75 -10.48
C VAL A 133 -15.40 -15.45 -10.56
N PRO A 134 -16.31 -16.44 -10.30
CA PRO A 134 -17.74 -16.21 -10.21
C PRO A 134 -18.12 -15.11 -9.24
N ALA A 135 -19.20 -14.36 -9.52
CA ALA A 135 -19.59 -13.18 -8.77
C ALA A 135 -19.71 -13.43 -7.26
N GLU A 136 -20.24 -14.59 -6.88
CA GLU A 136 -20.49 -15.00 -5.49
C GLU A 136 -19.18 -15.19 -4.69
N LYS A 137 -18.06 -15.52 -5.37
CA LYS A 137 -16.75 -15.79 -4.74
C LYS A 137 -15.76 -14.66 -4.92
N ARG A 138 -16.08 -13.59 -5.68
CA ARG A 138 -15.14 -12.50 -5.99
C ARG A 138 -14.62 -11.78 -4.73
N VAL A 139 -15.51 -11.42 -3.82
CA VAL A 139 -15.16 -10.72 -2.59
C VAL A 139 -14.22 -11.56 -1.73
N TRP A 140 -14.51 -12.86 -1.60
CA TRP A 140 -13.66 -13.82 -0.90
C TRP A 140 -12.27 -13.92 -1.56
N ALA A 141 -12.21 -14.06 -2.89
CA ALA A 141 -10.96 -14.18 -3.63
C ALA A 141 -10.10 -12.92 -3.54
N MET A 142 -10.71 -11.73 -3.60
CA MET A 142 -10.03 -10.45 -3.39
C MET A 142 -9.50 -10.30 -1.97
N GLY A 143 -10.25 -10.81 -0.98
CA GLY A 143 -9.81 -10.87 0.42
C GLY A 143 -8.56 -11.73 0.61
N ILE A 144 -8.48 -12.89 -0.05
CA ILE A 144 -7.28 -13.75 -0.04
C ILE A 144 -6.09 -13.03 -0.68
N ALA A 145 -6.27 -12.37 -1.82
CA ALA A 145 -5.20 -11.62 -2.46
C ALA A 145 -4.74 -10.43 -1.60
N ALA A 146 -5.64 -9.77 -0.87
CA ALA A 146 -5.27 -8.74 0.10
C ALA A 146 -4.45 -9.30 1.27
N ALA A 147 -4.85 -10.46 1.80
CA ALA A 147 -4.13 -11.14 2.86
C ALA A 147 -2.73 -11.59 2.40
N ALA A 148 -2.58 -11.97 1.12
CA ALA A 148 -1.29 -12.35 0.55
C ALA A 148 -0.27 -11.19 0.58
N GLY A 149 -0.69 -9.93 0.41
CA GLY A 149 0.20 -8.78 0.54
C GLY A 149 0.67 -8.56 1.97
N SER A 150 -0.22 -8.71 2.96
CA SER A 150 0.13 -8.63 4.39
C SER A 150 1.02 -9.80 4.81
N PHE A 151 0.75 -11.00 4.28
CA PHE A 151 1.61 -12.16 4.47
C PHE A 151 3.00 -11.92 3.85
N GLY A 152 3.05 -11.29 2.66
CA GLY A 152 4.30 -10.86 2.04
C GLY A 152 5.10 -9.93 2.94
N GLN A 153 4.47 -8.93 3.54
CA GLN A 153 5.11 -8.05 4.52
C GLN A 153 5.68 -8.83 5.71
N PHE A 154 4.90 -9.73 6.29
CA PHE A 154 5.34 -10.55 7.43
C PHE A 154 6.53 -11.45 7.08
N LEU A 155 6.52 -12.07 5.90
CA LEU A 155 7.55 -13.02 5.46
C LEU A 155 8.82 -12.34 4.98
N MET A 156 8.67 -11.29 4.15
CA MET A 156 9.81 -10.69 3.45
C MET A 156 10.68 -9.82 4.36
N ILE A 157 10.10 -9.13 5.35
CA ILE A 157 10.88 -8.25 6.24
C ILE A 157 11.99 -9.00 6.99
N PRO A 158 11.73 -10.15 7.65
CA PRO A 158 12.82 -10.94 8.23
C PRO A 158 13.82 -11.47 7.19
N ALA A 159 13.35 -11.87 6.00
CA ALA A 159 14.22 -12.31 4.92
C ALA A 159 15.15 -11.18 4.45
N GLU A 160 14.62 -9.98 4.24
CA GLU A 160 15.40 -8.79 3.87
C GLU A 160 16.42 -8.41 4.93
N GLN A 161 16.06 -8.46 6.21
CA GLN A 161 17.00 -8.23 7.30
C GLN A 161 18.11 -9.29 7.31
N GLY A 162 17.77 -10.54 7.04
CA GLY A 162 18.76 -11.63 6.92
C GLY A 162 19.72 -11.39 5.76
N LEU A 163 19.22 -11.01 4.58
CA LEU A 163 20.05 -10.67 3.43
C LEU A 163 20.94 -9.45 3.72
N LEU A 164 20.35 -8.40 4.32
CA LEU A 164 21.06 -7.19 4.68
C LEU A 164 22.21 -7.45 5.67
N SER A 165 21.96 -8.30 6.65
CA SER A 165 22.96 -8.65 7.67
C SER A 165 24.08 -9.54 7.15
N ALA A 166 23.77 -10.45 6.20
CA ALA A 166 24.72 -11.41 5.66
C ALA A 166 25.58 -10.84 4.52
N PHE A 167 24.99 -9.98 3.67
CA PHE A 167 25.61 -9.56 2.41
C PHE A 167 25.75 -8.04 2.27
N GLY A 168 25.21 -7.24 3.21
CA GLY A 168 25.17 -5.79 3.10
C GLY A 168 24.05 -5.28 2.17
N ALA A 169 23.90 -3.95 2.08
CA ALA A 169 22.77 -3.33 1.41
C ALA A 169 22.77 -3.53 -0.10
N GLN A 170 23.92 -3.44 -0.74
CA GLN A 170 24.07 -3.55 -2.18
C GLN A 170 23.69 -4.95 -2.69
N ASP A 171 24.33 -5.98 -2.13
CA ASP A 171 24.08 -7.37 -2.55
C ASP A 171 22.69 -7.84 -2.15
N ALA A 172 22.18 -7.40 -1.00
CA ALA A 172 20.80 -7.66 -0.60
C ALA A 172 19.79 -7.10 -1.62
N LEU A 173 20.00 -5.87 -2.12
CA LEU A 173 19.15 -5.29 -3.18
C LEU A 173 19.24 -6.07 -4.50
N LEU A 174 20.43 -6.56 -4.88
CA LEU A 174 20.60 -7.41 -6.06
C LEU A 174 19.88 -8.76 -5.90
N MET A 175 19.94 -9.37 -4.72
CA MET A 175 19.20 -10.59 -4.41
C MET A 175 17.69 -10.36 -4.43
N LEU A 176 17.22 -9.22 -3.92
CA LEU A 176 15.82 -8.81 -4.02
C LEU A 176 15.40 -8.55 -5.47
N ALA A 177 16.30 -8.00 -6.32
CA ALA A 177 16.06 -7.85 -7.75
C ALA A 177 15.88 -9.22 -8.44
N LEU A 178 16.70 -10.21 -8.09
CA LEU A 178 16.54 -11.58 -8.55
C LEU A 178 15.22 -12.19 -8.06
N MET A 179 14.85 -11.99 -6.80
CA MET A 179 13.55 -12.44 -6.29
C MET A 179 12.37 -11.73 -6.99
N ALA A 180 12.48 -10.42 -7.24
CA ALA A 180 11.46 -9.67 -7.98
C ALA A 180 11.31 -10.18 -9.43
N SER A 181 12.38 -10.68 -10.06
CA SER A 181 12.31 -11.27 -11.40
C SER A 181 11.38 -12.49 -11.47
N LEU A 182 11.10 -13.17 -10.34
CA LEU A 182 10.11 -14.26 -10.25
C LEU A 182 8.68 -13.78 -10.56
N MET A 183 8.42 -12.47 -10.50
CA MET A 183 7.14 -11.91 -10.97
C MET A 183 6.93 -12.15 -12.47
N ILE A 184 8.00 -12.25 -13.27
CA ILE A 184 7.92 -12.47 -14.71
C ILE A 184 7.35 -13.87 -15.04
N PRO A 185 7.94 -14.99 -14.58
CA PRO A 185 7.33 -16.30 -14.79
C PRO A 185 5.95 -16.42 -14.14
N THR A 186 5.71 -15.76 -12.99
CA THR A 186 4.40 -15.71 -12.36
C THR A 186 3.36 -15.05 -13.27
N ALA A 187 3.72 -14.01 -14.02
CA ALA A 187 2.84 -13.35 -14.99
C ALA A 187 2.42 -14.30 -16.13
N PHE A 188 3.31 -15.21 -16.60
CA PHE A 188 2.94 -16.20 -17.62
C PHE A 188 1.84 -17.14 -17.14
N MET A 189 1.81 -17.48 -15.85
CA MET A 189 0.76 -18.30 -15.24
C MET A 189 -0.58 -17.56 -15.14
N LEU A 190 -0.56 -16.23 -15.23
CA LEU A 190 -1.75 -15.36 -15.21
C LEU A 190 -2.18 -14.89 -16.61
N ARG A 191 -1.65 -15.50 -17.68
CA ARG A 191 -1.98 -15.14 -19.06
C ARG A 191 -3.39 -15.60 -19.42
N GLU A 192 -4.29 -14.65 -19.66
CA GLU A 192 -5.63 -14.88 -20.19
C GLU A 192 -5.55 -15.06 -21.72
N LYS A 193 -5.94 -16.25 -22.24
CA LYS A 193 -5.80 -16.58 -23.68
C LYS A 193 -6.78 -15.82 -24.57
N ASP A 194 -8.01 -15.59 -24.05
CA ASP A 194 -9.10 -14.94 -24.79
C ASP A 194 -9.59 -13.72 -24.02
N PHE A 195 -8.84 -12.62 -24.14
CA PHE A 195 -9.23 -11.37 -23.51
C PHE A 195 -10.31 -10.65 -24.32
N VAL A 196 -11.58 -10.78 -23.89
CA VAL A 196 -12.72 -10.12 -24.55
C VAL A 196 -13.02 -8.79 -23.85
N HIS A 197 -13.01 -7.70 -24.63
CA HIS A 197 -13.40 -6.38 -24.19
C HIS A 197 -14.88 -6.34 -23.81
N SER A 198 -15.20 -6.17 -22.55
CA SER A 198 -16.59 -5.95 -22.10
C SER A 198 -16.82 -4.46 -21.83
N HIS A 199 -17.25 -3.73 -22.84
CA HIS A 199 -17.79 -2.38 -22.66
C HIS A 199 -19.33 -2.43 -22.70
N LYS A 200 -19.98 -2.49 -21.54
CA LYS A 200 -21.36 -2.02 -21.39
C LYS A 200 -21.34 -0.63 -20.74
N LEU A 201 -21.37 0.40 -21.56
CA LEU A 201 -21.58 1.79 -21.15
C LEU A 201 -23.05 1.96 -20.76
N GLY A 202 -23.33 2.33 -19.53
CA GLY A 202 -24.67 2.78 -19.10
C GLY A 202 -24.73 4.32 -19.11
N ASP A 203 -25.90 4.90 -18.88
CA ASP A 203 -26.27 6.31 -19.15
C ASP A 203 -25.48 7.42 -18.42
N GLN A 204 -24.73 7.12 -17.36
CA GLN A 204 -23.89 8.11 -16.67
C GLN A 204 -22.49 8.15 -17.27
N THR A 205 -21.97 9.34 -17.58
CA THR A 205 -20.59 9.54 -18.07
C THR A 205 -19.58 9.60 -16.92
N ILE A 206 -18.30 9.30 -17.22
CA ILE A 206 -17.18 9.43 -16.27
C ILE A 206 -17.10 10.86 -15.69
N LYS A 207 -17.27 11.87 -16.56
CA LYS A 207 -17.22 13.30 -16.16
C LYS A 207 -18.33 13.64 -15.16
N GLN A 208 -19.52 13.12 -15.36
CA GLN A 208 -20.65 13.30 -14.42
C GLN A 208 -20.36 12.63 -13.08
N ALA A 209 -19.91 11.37 -13.08
CA ALA A 209 -19.58 10.65 -11.86
C ALA A 209 -18.49 11.35 -11.04
N LEU A 210 -17.45 11.88 -11.71
CA LEU A 210 -16.39 12.65 -11.07
C LEU A 210 -16.89 13.97 -10.48
N LYS A 211 -17.73 14.71 -11.23
CA LYS A 211 -18.33 15.96 -10.76
C LYS A 211 -19.22 15.73 -9.53
N GLU A 212 -20.06 14.68 -9.57
CA GLU A 212 -20.90 14.29 -8.44
C GLU A 212 -20.06 13.92 -7.20
N ALA A 213 -18.98 13.17 -7.39
CA ALA A 213 -18.12 12.76 -6.28
C ALA A 213 -17.41 13.98 -5.64
N ILE A 214 -16.79 14.84 -6.44
CA ILE A 214 -16.09 16.02 -5.95
C ILE A 214 -17.05 17.02 -5.29
N ALA A 215 -18.29 17.13 -5.77
CA ALA A 215 -19.33 17.98 -5.17
C ALA A 215 -19.84 17.40 -3.84
N ASN A 216 -19.73 16.10 -3.59
CA ASN A 216 -20.25 15.44 -2.40
C ASN A 216 -19.36 15.71 -1.17
N PRO A 217 -19.88 16.35 -0.10
CA PRO A 217 -19.09 16.63 1.10
C PRO A 217 -18.53 15.37 1.78
N SER A 218 -19.32 14.28 1.83
CA SER A 218 -18.87 13.03 2.45
C SER A 218 -17.69 12.39 1.71
N PHE A 219 -17.67 12.48 0.37
CA PHE A 219 -16.56 12.01 -0.44
C PHE A 219 -15.28 12.82 -0.18
N ARG A 220 -15.39 14.15 -0.11
CA ARG A 220 -14.25 15.03 0.21
C ARG A 220 -13.67 14.74 1.59
N LEU A 221 -14.53 14.61 2.62
CA LEU A 221 -14.10 14.31 3.98
C LEU A 221 -13.43 12.92 4.08
N LEU A 222 -14.01 11.92 3.41
CA LEU A 222 -13.44 10.58 3.32
C LEU A 222 -12.06 10.60 2.65
N THR A 223 -11.91 11.36 1.57
CA THR A 223 -10.66 11.53 0.82
C THR A 223 -9.59 12.21 1.69
N LEU A 224 -9.95 13.24 2.45
CA LEU A 224 -9.05 13.90 3.40
C LEU A 224 -8.62 12.97 4.53
N GLY A 225 -9.54 12.19 5.10
CA GLY A 225 -9.21 11.17 6.10
C GLY A 225 -8.24 10.12 5.56
N TYR A 226 -8.42 9.72 4.30
CA TYR A 226 -7.57 8.68 3.69
C TYR A 226 -6.14 9.18 3.36
N PHE A 227 -5.96 10.49 3.14
CA PHE A 227 -4.64 11.11 3.12
C PHE A 227 -3.84 10.82 4.39
N VAL A 228 -4.48 10.95 5.55
CA VAL A 228 -3.83 10.70 6.84
C VAL A 228 -3.41 9.25 7.00
N CYS A 229 -4.21 8.31 6.47
CA CYS A 229 -3.81 6.90 6.43
C CYS A 229 -2.46 6.73 5.73
N GLY A 230 -2.32 7.29 4.52
CA GLY A 230 -1.07 7.23 3.77
C GLY A 230 0.11 7.84 4.52
N PHE A 231 -0.08 9.02 5.11
CA PHE A 231 0.95 9.69 5.91
C PHE A 231 1.48 8.79 7.03
N GLN A 232 0.59 8.31 7.90
CA GLN A 232 0.98 7.52 9.07
C GLN A 232 1.62 6.18 8.69
N VAL A 233 1.03 5.47 7.72
CA VAL A 233 1.50 4.15 7.29
C VAL A 233 2.91 4.23 6.71
N VAL A 234 3.15 5.15 5.78
CA VAL A 234 4.44 5.20 5.09
C VAL A 234 5.51 5.87 5.96
N PHE A 235 5.15 6.88 6.77
CA PHE A 235 6.07 7.42 7.77
C PHE A 235 6.61 6.31 8.69
N ILE A 236 5.73 5.51 9.28
CA ILE A 236 6.15 4.43 10.19
C ILE A 236 6.96 3.36 9.43
N ALA A 237 6.50 2.92 8.25
CA ALA A 237 7.19 1.90 7.49
C ALA A 237 8.64 2.28 7.12
N VAL A 238 8.90 3.55 6.81
CA VAL A 238 10.21 4.05 6.35
C VAL A 238 11.11 4.45 7.51
N HIS A 239 10.52 5.02 8.58
CA HIS A 239 11.30 5.70 9.61
C HIS A 239 11.32 5.00 10.97
N LEU A 240 10.55 3.92 11.18
CA LEU A 240 10.55 3.21 12.47
C LEU A 240 11.93 2.59 12.77
N ALA A 241 12.56 1.92 11.81
CA ALA A 241 13.86 1.30 12.02
C ALA A 241 14.96 2.35 12.31
N PRO A 242 15.10 3.43 11.52
CA PRO A 242 15.99 4.54 11.86
C PRO A 242 15.71 5.18 13.23
N TYR A 243 14.44 5.38 13.57
CA TYR A 243 14.04 5.97 14.85
C TYR A 243 14.48 5.11 16.05
N LEU A 244 14.22 3.80 16.00
CA LEU A 244 14.67 2.87 17.04
C LEU A 244 16.19 2.84 17.17
N LYS A 245 16.91 2.90 16.04
CA LYS A 245 18.36 2.95 16.03
C LYS A 245 18.90 4.21 16.71
N ASP A 246 18.28 5.36 16.47
CA ASP A 246 18.71 6.62 17.12
C ASP A 246 18.48 6.57 18.64
N LEU A 247 17.38 5.96 19.07
CA LEU A 247 17.05 5.80 20.48
C LEU A 247 17.92 4.78 21.20
N SER A 248 18.72 3.98 20.50
CA SER A 248 19.65 3.01 21.12
C SER A 248 20.68 3.65 22.05
N LYS A 249 20.92 4.95 21.94
CA LYS A 249 21.79 5.71 22.86
C LYS A 249 21.18 5.82 24.27
N ILE A 250 19.84 5.81 24.36
CA ILE A 250 19.09 5.92 25.64
C ILE A 250 18.53 4.55 26.04
N TYR A 251 18.08 3.77 25.08
CA TYR A 251 17.50 2.44 25.24
C TYR A 251 18.25 1.44 24.37
N PRO A 252 19.41 0.93 24.79
CA PRO A 252 20.29 0.08 23.95
C PRO A 252 19.59 -1.14 23.37
N GLU A 253 18.66 -1.74 24.10
CA GLU A 253 17.92 -2.96 23.74
C GLU A 253 16.99 -2.76 22.56
N VAL A 254 16.46 -1.53 22.32
CA VAL A 254 15.55 -1.29 21.17
C VAL A 254 16.28 -1.01 19.87
N GLY A 255 17.55 -0.64 19.93
CA GLY A 255 18.38 -0.35 18.75
C GLY A 255 18.88 -1.59 18.00
N ALA A 256 18.65 -2.78 18.54
CA ALA A 256 19.01 -4.02 17.86
C ALA A 256 18.17 -4.19 16.59
N PRO A 257 18.79 -4.54 15.43
CA PRO A 257 18.07 -4.70 14.17
C PRO A 257 16.87 -5.65 14.26
N VAL A 258 16.96 -6.70 15.09
CA VAL A 258 15.88 -7.67 15.30
C VAL A 258 14.61 -7.01 15.85
N VAL A 259 14.73 -5.94 16.67
CA VAL A 259 13.55 -5.26 17.24
C VAL A 259 12.74 -4.54 16.15
N ALA A 260 13.43 -3.76 15.30
CA ALA A 260 12.79 -3.08 14.18
C ALA A 260 12.18 -4.08 13.18
N THR A 261 12.93 -5.13 12.85
CA THR A 261 12.48 -6.19 11.94
C THR A 261 11.24 -6.89 12.47
N THR A 262 11.26 -7.33 13.74
CA THR A 262 10.12 -7.99 14.37
C THR A 262 8.92 -7.05 14.44
N ALA A 263 9.10 -5.78 14.81
CA ALA A 263 8.02 -4.80 14.86
C ALA A 263 7.35 -4.61 13.48
N LEU A 264 8.14 -4.40 12.43
CA LEU A 264 7.61 -4.25 11.07
C LEU A 264 6.93 -5.52 10.56
N ALA A 265 7.45 -6.71 10.89
CA ALA A 265 6.81 -7.98 10.57
C ALA A 265 5.48 -8.17 11.32
N LEU A 266 5.43 -7.81 12.61
CA LEU A 266 4.20 -7.84 13.41
C LEU A 266 3.13 -6.91 12.85
N ILE A 267 3.49 -5.73 12.33
CA ILE A 267 2.55 -4.87 11.60
C ILE A 267 1.89 -5.66 10.47
N GLY A 268 2.67 -6.38 9.65
CA GLY A 268 2.14 -7.21 8.56
C GLY A 268 1.22 -8.32 9.05
N LEU A 269 1.63 -9.03 10.09
CA LEU A 269 0.85 -10.12 10.67
C LEU A 269 -0.49 -9.63 11.23
N PHE A 270 -0.47 -8.61 12.08
CA PHE A 270 -1.69 -8.09 12.70
C PHE A 270 -2.60 -7.36 11.71
N ASN A 271 -2.05 -6.85 10.59
CA ASN A 271 -2.84 -6.27 9.52
C ASN A 271 -3.80 -7.28 8.85
N ILE A 272 -3.45 -8.56 8.80
CA ILE A 272 -4.36 -9.62 8.32
C ILE A 272 -5.62 -9.65 9.19
N PHE A 273 -5.44 -9.72 10.52
CA PHE A 273 -6.56 -9.78 11.46
C PHE A 273 -7.37 -8.49 11.49
N GLY A 274 -6.69 -7.35 11.45
CA GLY A 274 -7.32 -6.03 11.46
C GLY A 274 -8.21 -5.79 10.25
N THR A 275 -7.68 -6.05 9.05
CA THR A 275 -8.43 -5.87 7.78
C THR A 275 -9.63 -6.82 7.71
N TYR A 276 -9.46 -8.06 8.14
CA TYR A 276 -10.55 -9.04 8.22
C TYR A 276 -11.65 -8.58 9.19
N SER A 277 -11.25 -8.17 10.40
CA SER A 277 -12.17 -7.66 11.43
C SER A 277 -12.93 -6.42 10.95
N ALA A 278 -12.24 -5.48 10.29
CA ALA A 278 -12.86 -4.28 9.71
C ALA A 278 -13.91 -4.63 8.66
N GLY A 279 -13.67 -5.66 7.84
CA GLY A 279 -14.66 -6.19 6.89
C GLY A 279 -15.93 -6.71 7.57
N ILE A 280 -15.78 -7.49 8.65
CA ILE A 280 -16.91 -8.03 9.42
C ILE A 280 -17.67 -6.91 10.15
N PHE A 281 -16.95 -6.07 10.90
CA PHE A 281 -17.59 -5.00 11.68
C PHE A 281 -18.23 -3.95 10.78
N GLY A 282 -17.66 -3.68 9.60
CA GLY A 282 -18.23 -2.78 8.60
C GLY A 282 -19.60 -3.23 8.04
N GLN A 283 -19.97 -4.51 8.20
CA GLN A 283 -21.31 -4.99 7.87
C GLN A 283 -22.33 -4.75 8.99
N ARG A 284 -21.86 -4.63 10.24
CA ARG A 284 -22.74 -4.54 11.43
C ARG A 284 -22.87 -3.12 11.97
N PHE A 285 -21.84 -2.31 11.82
CA PHE A 285 -21.76 -0.96 12.40
C PHE A 285 -21.59 0.10 11.32
N PRO A 286 -22.00 1.37 11.56
CA PRO A 286 -21.73 2.47 10.65
C PRO A 286 -20.22 2.64 10.44
N LYS A 287 -19.81 2.56 9.18
CA LYS A 287 -18.40 2.51 8.77
C LYS A 287 -17.64 3.78 9.13
N ARG A 288 -18.32 4.94 9.13
CA ARG A 288 -17.77 6.23 9.56
C ARG A 288 -17.24 6.22 10.99
N TYR A 289 -17.96 5.57 11.91
CA TYR A 289 -17.52 5.47 13.30
C TYR A 289 -16.36 4.49 13.47
N LEU A 290 -16.35 3.40 12.71
CA LEU A 290 -15.22 2.48 12.66
C LEU A 290 -13.96 3.17 12.12
N LEU A 291 -14.08 3.93 11.00
CA LEU A 291 -12.97 4.73 10.46
C LEU A 291 -12.45 5.76 11.47
N SER A 292 -13.36 6.52 12.07
CA SER A 292 -12.99 7.49 13.11
C SER A 292 -12.28 6.80 14.27
N GLY A 293 -12.81 5.67 14.77
CA GLY A 293 -12.20 4.89 15.84
C GLY A 293 -10.81 4.37 15.48
N ILE A 294 -10.58 3.94 14.24
CA ILE A 294 -9.26 3.50 13.76
C ILE A 294 -8.26 4.66 13.81
N TYR A 295 -8.60 5.85 13.31
CA TYR A 295 -7.69 7.00 13.31
C TYR A 295 -7.39 7.51 14.73
N LEU A 296 -8.40 7.55 15.59
CA LEU A 296 -8.20 7.89 17.01
C LEU A 296 -7.32 6.85 17.71
N GLY A 297 -7.60 5.57 17.49
CA GLY A 297 -6.80 4.46 18.03
C GLY A 297 -5.33 4.54 17.62
N ARG A 298 -5.05 4.88 16.35
CA ARG A 298 -3.67 5.11 15.87
C ARG A 298 -3.02 6.30 16.57
N SER A 299 -3.74 7.43 16.74
CA SER A 299 -3.20 8.59 17.45
C SER A 299 -2.87 8.24 18.90
N ILE A 300 -3.74 7.48 19.58
CA ILE A 300 -3.49 7.01 20.94
C ILE A 300 -2.28 6.09 21.00
N ALA A 301 -2.18 5.13 20.06
CA ALA A 301 -1.06 4.19 20.00
C ALA A 301 0.28 4.91 19.74
N ILE A 302 0.31 5.88 18.81
CA ILE A 302 1.49 6.70 18.52
C ILE A 302 1.85 7.54 19.76
N THR A 303 0.87 8.16 20.41
CA THR A 303 1.09 8.95 21.63
C THR A 303 1.70 8.10 22.74
N ALA A 304 1.13 6.92 22.99
CA ALA A 304 1.68 6.00 23.98
C ALA A 304 3.10 5.57 23.63
N PHE A 305 3.38 5.28 22.36
CA PHE A 305 4.69 4.82 21.92
C PHE A 305 5.80 5.85 22.11
N ILE A 306 5.54 7.13 21.89
CA ILE A 306 6.58 8.18 21.99
C ILE A 306 6.76 8.74 23.43
N TRP A 307 5.78 8.55 24.33
CA TRP A 307 5.84 9.11 25.68
C TRP A 307 5.99 8.07 26.80
N LEU A 308 5.69 6.80 26.54
CA LEU A 308 5.94 5.74 27.52
C LEU A 308 7.39 5.24 27.44
N PRO A 309 7.92 4.67 28.53
CA PRO A 309 9.25 4.05 28.53
C PRO A 309 9.37 3.01 27.40
N LEU A 310 10.41 3.16 26.59
CA LEU A 310 10.60 2.33 25.41
C LEU A 310 11.34 1.03 25.79
N SER A 311 10.83 -0.08 25.31
CA SER A 311 11.44 -1.41 25.40
C SER A 311 11.09 -2.23 24.16
N PRO A 312 11.74 -3.37 23.90
CA PRO A 312 11.32 -4.28 22.85
C PRO A 312 9.85 -4.68 22.97
N MET A 313 9.36 -4.96 24.18
CA MET A 313 7.97 -5.35 24.41
C MET A 313 6.99 -4.22 24.08
N THR A 314 7.25 -2.97 24.52
CA THR A 314 6.37 -1.83 24.19
C THR A 314 6.40 -1.52 22.69
N THR A 315 7.54 -1.73 22.01
CA THR A 315 7.67 -1.61 20.57
C THR A 315 6.84 -2.67 19.83
N TYR A 316 6.87 -3.93 20.30
CA TYR A 316 6.06 -5.01 19.70
C TYR A 316 4.57 -4.81 19.95
N LEU A 317 4.18 -4.33 21.13
CA LEU A 317 2.79 -3.99 21.43
C LEU A 317 2.28 -2.86 20.53
N PHE A 318 3.08 -1.80 20.37
CA PHE A 318 2.81 -0.73 19.42
C PHE A 318 2.62 -1.27 18.01
N ALA A 319 3.55 -2.12 17.55
CA ALA A 319 3.52 -2.72 16.23
C ALA A 319 2.27 -3.60 16.01
N ALA A 320 1.87 -4.39 17.01
CA ALA A 320 0.67 -5.21 16.97
C ALA A 320 -0.61 -4.36 16.86
N ILE A 321 -0.73 -3.32 17.71
CA ILE A 321 -1.87 -2.39 17.68
C ILE A 321 -1.92 -1.63 16.35
N MET A 322 -0.79 -1.05 15.94
CA MET A 322 -0.72 -0.35 14.66
C MET A 322 -1.00 -1.28 13.49
N GLY A 323 -0.48 -2.51 13.52
CA GLY A 323 -0.76 -3.52 12.51
C GLY A 323 -2.24 -3.85 12.40
N PHE A 324 -2.92 -4.08 13.53
CA PHE A 324 -4.37 -4.31 13.54
C PHE A 324 -5.16 -3.15 12.94
N LEU A 325 -4.71 -1.92 13.15
CA LEU A 325 -5.34 -0.71 12.61
C LEU A 325 -4.81 -0.33 11.21
N TRP A 326 -3.77 -1.00 10.67
CA TRP A 326 -2.92 -0.56 9.54
C TRP A 326 -3.70 -0.26 8.27
N LEU A 327 -4.23 -1.28 7.61
CA LEU A 327 -5.03 -1.13 6.39
C LEU A 327 -6.51 -1.47 6.62
N SER A 328 -6.95 -1.51 7.87
CA SER A 328 -8.36 -1.71 8.24
C SER A 328 -9.29 -0.62 7.72
N THR A 329 -8.72 0.51 7.31
CA THR A 329 -9.43 1.62 6.65
C THR A 329 -9.85 1.29 5.21
N ILE A 330 -9.15 0.40 4.50
CA ILE A 330 -9.39 0.11 3.08
C ILE A 330 -10.80 -0.44 2.82
N PRO A 331 -11.24 -1.56 3.45
CA PRO A 331 -12.55 -2.13 3.19
C PRO A 331 -13.67 -1.18 3.58
N LEU A 332 -13.52 -0.43 4.66
CA LEU A 332 -14.51 0.53 5.14
C LEU A 332 -14.66 1.72 4.18
N THR A 333 -13.54 2.28 3.71
CA THR A 333 -13.52 3.39 2.76
C THR A 333 -14.18 3.01 1.44
N ASN A 334 -13.78 1.87 0.86
CA ASN A 334 -14.37 1.38 -0.39
C ASN A 334 -15.86 1.07 -0.25
N ALA A 335 -16.29 0.52 0.89
CA ALA A 335 -17.68 0.25 1.17
C ALA A 335 -18.53 1.54 1.29
N ILE A 336 -18.00 2.61 1.89
CA ILE A 336 -18.68 3.93 1.93
C ILE A 336 -18.81 4.50 0.51
N VAL A 337 -17.74 4.46 -0.29
CA VAL A 337 -17.78 4.92 -1.69
C VAL A 337 -18.83 4.14 -2.49
N ALA A 338 -18.84 2.80 -2.36
CA ALA A 338 -19.84 1.95 -3.01
C ALA A 338 -21.28 2.26 -2.56
N GLN A 339 -21.46 2.54 -1.27
CA GLN A 339 -22.78 2.84 -0.71
C GLN A 339 -23.33 4.20 -1.17
N ILE A 340 -22.46 5.21 -1.31
CA ILE A 340 -22.87 6.56 -1.75
C ILE A 340 -23.11 6.61 -3.26
N PHE A 341 -22.18 6.08 -4.07
CA PHE A 341 -22.16 6.28 -5.53
C PHE A 341 -22.60 5.05 -6.34
N GLY A 342 -22.78 3.90 -5.69
CA GLY A 342 -23.02 2.63 -6.35
C GLY A 342 -21.72 2.01 -6.91
N VAL A 343 -21.88 0.86 -7.58
CA VAL A 343 -20.73 0.04 -8.02
C VAL A 343 -20.22 0.39 -9.42
N LYS A 344 -20.98 1.17 -10.22
CA LYS A 344 -20.68 1.44 -11.63
C LYS A 344 -19.29 2.07 -11.84
N TYR A 345 -18.95 3.11 -11.06
CA TYR A 345 -17.68 3.81 -11.11
C TYR A 345 -16.85 3.64 -9.82
N LEU A 346 -17.11 2.57 -9.08
CA LEU A 346 -16.46 2.32 -7.79
C LEU A 346 -14.93 2.30 -7.92
N THR A 347 -14.39 1.59 -8.91
CA THR A 347 -12.94 1.48 -9.11
C THR A 347 -12.30 2.85 -9.36
N MET A 348 -12.92 3.69 -10.20
CA MET A 348 -12.42 5.03 -10.50
C MET A 348 -12.47 5.94 -9.27
N LEU A 349 -13.59 5.96 -8.55
CA LEU A 349 -13.76 6.82 -7.37
C LEU A 349 -12.88 6.36 -6.21
N SER A 350 -12.75 5.05 -5.99
CA SER A 350 -11.80 4.49 -5.03
C SER A 350 -10.35 4.80 -5.42
N GLY A 351 -10.05 4.82 -6.72
CA GLY A 351 -8.75 5.25 -7.25
C GLY A 351 -8.42 6.70 -6.91
N LEU A 352 -9.41 7.61 -6.96
CA LEU A 352 -9.21 9.01 -6.57
C LEU A 352 -8.96 9.16 -5.05
N VAL A 353 -9.70 8.40 -4.24
CA VAL A 353 -9.44 8.33 -2.79
C VAL A 353 -8.05 7.74 -2.52
N PHE A 354 -7.67 6.69 -3.26
CA PHE A 354 -6.33 6.09 -3.17
C PHE A 354 -5.22 7.07 -3.60
N PHE A 355 -5.45 7.91 -4.59
CA PHE A 355 -4.49 8.97 -4.94
C PHE A 355 -4.23 9.91 -3.77
N SER A 356 -5.26 10.30 -3.01
CA SER A 356 -5.09 11.10 -1.79
C SER A 356 -4.24 10.38 -0.73
N HIS A 357 -4.44 9.05 -0.57
CA HIS A 357 -3.58 8.24 0.28
C HIS A 357 -2.11 8.28 -0.17
N GLN A 358 -1.85 8.22 -1.46
CA GLN A 358 -0.49 8.28 -2.00
C GLN A 358 0.17 9.65 -1.85
N LEU A 359 -0.61 10.73 -1.91
CA LEU A 359 -0.14 12.08 -1.53
C LEU A 359 0.23 12.13 -0.04
N GLY A 360 -0.60 11.55 0.84
CA GLY A 360 -0.28 11.39 2.26
C GLY A 360 1.00 10.56 2.47
N SER A 361 1.14 9.47 1.72
CA SER A 361 2.32 8.60 1.73
C SER A 361 3.59 9.35 1.31
N PHE A 362 3.49 10.18 0.27
CA PHE A 362 4.57 11.09 -0.13
C PHE A 362 4.98 12.00 1.02
N CYS A 363 4.02 12.69 1.63
CA CYS A 363 4.28 13.60 2.73
C CYS A 363 4.88 12.88 3.95
N GLY A 364 4.35 11.72 4.32
CA GLY A 364 4.82 10.94 5.47
C GLY A 364 6.26 10.42 5.28
N ALA A 365 6.59 9.92 4.10
CA ALA A 365 7.95 9.53 3.78
C ALA A 365 8.89 10.74 3.76
N TYR A 366 8.59 11.75 2.94
CA TYR A 366 9.46 12.89 2.70
C TYR A 366 9.72 13.70 3.97
N PHE A 367 8.67 14.13 4.66
CA PHE A 367 8.84 14.95 5.87
C PHE A 367 9.54 14.20 7.00
N GLY A 368 9.46 12.87 7.05
CA GLY A 368 10.24 12.08 8.00
C GLY A 368 11.75 12.29 7.84
N GLY A 369 12.28 12.19 6.63
CA GLY A 369 13.70 12.42 6.34
C GLY A 369 14.08 13.89 6.39
N TYR A 370 13.32 14.75 5.69
CA TYR A 370 13.57 16.19 5.59
C TYR A 370 13.65 16.90 6.95
N LEU A 371 12.68 16.65 7.82
CA LEU A 371 12.68 17.27 9.15
C LEU A 371 13.75 16.67 10.05
N TYR A 372 14.00 15.35 9.93
CA TYR A 372 15.10 14.75 10.67
C TYR A 372 16.47 15.35 10.32
N ASP A 373 16.79 15.50 9.05
CA ASP A 373 18.09 16.05 8.63
C ASP A 373 18.30 17.51 9.08
N ARG A 374 17.21 18.24 9.35
CA ARG A 374 17.27 19.62 9.86
C ARG A 374 17.23 19.75 11.38
N THR A 375 16.56 18.85 12.06
CA THR A 375 16.30 18.96 13.52
C THR A 375 17.06 17.93 14.35
N GLY A 376 17.61 16.88 13.72
CA GLY A 376 18.20 15.73 14.37
C GLY A 376 17.18 14.84 15.12
N SER A 377 15.86 15.05 14.88
CA SER A 377 14.81 14.35 15.66
C SER A 377 13.58 14.03 14.82
N TYR A 378 12.95 12.89 15.08
CA TYR A 378 11.65 12.53 14.52
C TYR A 378 10.46 13.06 15.33
N MET A 379 10.70 13.70 16.49
CA MET A 379 9.61 14.09 17.41
C MET A 379 8.55 14.95 16.76
N LEU A 380 8.94 15.93 15.94
CA LEU A 380 8.00 16.81 15.23
C LEU A 380 7.11 16.03 14.27
N VAL A 381 7.67 15.05 13.54
CA VAL A 381 6.88 14.23 12.59
C VAL A 381 5.90 13.31 13.32
N TRP A 382 6.31 12.75 14.47
CA TRP A 382 5.40 11.98 15.33
C TRP A 382 4.24 12.83 15.82
N GLN A 383 4.50 14.07 16.27
CA GLN A 383 3.45 15.01 16.69
C GLN A 383 2.49 15.37 15.55
N ILE A 384 3.03 15.61 14.33
CA ILE A 384 2.22 15.82 13.13
C ILE A 384 1.35 14.58 12.84
N ALA A 385 1.90 13.38 12.95
CA ALA A 385 1.15 12.14 12.74
C ALA A 385 -0.01 11.97 13.74
N ILE A 386 0.19 12.35 15.02
CA ILE A 386 -0.86 12.37 16.04
C ILE A 386 -1.94 13.37 15.67
N ALA A 387 -1.55 14.61 15.38
CA ALA A 387 -2.49 15.70 15.03
C ALA A 387 -3.33 15.37 13.80
N LEU A 388 -2.69 14.81 12.75
CA LEU A 388 -3.37 14.33 11.56
C LEU A 388 -4.34 13.18 11.87
N GLY A 389 -3.99 12.26 12.76
CA GLY A 389 -4.90 11.18 13.16
C GLY A 389 -6.13 11.69 13.92
N VAL A 390 -5.96 12.67 14.80
CA VAL A 390 -7.09 13.37 15.45
C VAL A 390 -7.92 14.13 14.41
N PHE A 391 -7.28 14.81 13.45
CA PHE A 391 -7.98 15.44 12.33
C PHE A 391 -8.79 14.42 11.53
N ALA A 392 -8.21 13.26 11.17
CA ALA A 392 -8.91 12.21 10.44
C ALA A 392 -10.09 11.62 11.24
N PHE A 393 -9.93 11.46 12.57
CA PHE A 393 -11.03 11.11 13.47
C PHE A 393 -12.20 12.08 13.31
N LEU A 394 -11.93 13.39 13.40
CA LEU A 394 -12.96 14.43 13.35
C LEU A 394 -13.64 14.54 11.99
N VAL A 395 -12.89 14.47 10.88
CA VAL A 395 -13.45 14.63 9.53
C VAL A 395 -14.25 13.40 9.06
N ASN A 396 -14.02 12.22 9.62
CA ASN A 396 -14.81 11.03 9.30
C ASN A 396 -16.15 10.98 10.05
N LEU A 397 -16.29 11.61 11.23
CA LEU A 397 -17.54 11.59 12.02
C LEU A 397 -18.76 12.10 11.24
N PRO A 398 -18.72 13.25 10.50
CA PRO A 398 -19.88 13.78 9.79
C PRO A 398 -20.16 13.11 8.45
N VAL A 399 -19.36 12.13 8.01
CA VAL A 399 -19.56 11.40 6.76
C VAL A 399 -20.93 10.73 6.75
N LYS A 400 -21.75 11.00 5.73
CA LYS A 400 -23.08 10.43 5.54
C LYS A 400 -23.00 9.23 4.59
N GLU A 401 -23.35 8.05 5.08
CA GLU A 401 -23.35 6.79 4.32
C GLU A 401 -24.67 6.57 3.57
N ARG A 402 -25.23 7.62 2.95
CA ARG A 402 -26.51 7.53 2.23
C ARG A 402 -26.26 7.53 0.73
N ALA A 403 -26.96 6.64 0.01
CA ALA A 403 -26.93 6.63 -1.44
C ALA A 403 -27.37 7.98 -2.02
N LEU A 404 -26.74 8.41 -3.09
CA LEU A 404 -27.16 9.58 -3.85
C LEU A 404 -28.49 9.26 -4.55
N HIS A 405 -29.52 10.06 -4.25
CA HIS A 405 -30.77 10.06 -5.03
C HIS A 405 -30.49 10.72 -6.37
N ARG A 406 -30.35 9.91 -7.41
CA ARG A 406 -30.33 10.42 -8.80
C ARG A 406 -31.75 10.54 -9.27
N VAL A 407 -32.22 11.78 -9.49
CA VAL A 407 -33.49 12.01 -10.21
C VAL A 407 -33.23 11.54 -11.64
N ALA A 408 -34.01 10.56 -12.09
CA ALA A 408 -34.02 10.18 -13.51
C ALA A 408 -34.36 11.43 -14.29
N THR A 409 -33.40 11.99 -15.02
CA THR A 409 -33.72 13.02 -16.03
C THR A 409 -34.47 12.28 -17.12
N ALA A 410 -35.78 12.60 -17.21
CA ALA A 410 -36.71 12.14 -18.26
C ALA A 410 -36.20 12.59 -19.63
#